data_4f222cf54f92b7ecf6158473d4261ecd
#
_entry.id   4f222cf54f92b7ecf6158473d4261ecd
#
_cell.length_a   1.000
_cell.length_b   1.000
_cell.length_c   1.000
_cell.angle_alpha   90.00
_cell.angle_beta   90.00
_cell.angle_gamma   90.00
#
_symmetry.space_group_name_H-M   'P 1'
#
loop_
_entity.id
_entity.type
_entity.pdbx_description
1 polymer ?
#
loop_
_entity_poly.entity_id
_entity_poly.type
_entity_poly.pdbx_seq_one_letter_code
_entity_poly.pdbx_strand_id
1 'polypeptide(L)'
;MSRMKYALMCAAFWFAAQSHVAFAQHEGHTMPQPKPAATPKPAASPSASPGTMEEPAAGSDEPMHMDHGIFVMHGDEMFVRLGESETNLIPMGRMGSGTTWQPASTPMPMLHKQSGEWLLMFHYNFVMGVNRQGGPRGVTKFESANWFMPSAIRRVGPGTLELRAMFSAEPFTFPPGGSPLLFQTGETYKGEPLIDRQHPHDLFMELSANYAVPVGERANWFVYFGYPGEPALGPNAFMHRASASENTSAPLSHHLQDSSHISFGVVTTGFNYRWFKLEGSLFNGREPGENRYNFEANPWNSRSVRLQFAPNTNWSMQVSHGLLKNPEALEPGDVRRTTASISYNKPFERGNWASSLIWGRNHESHDGEIFNLNGYVAESTVKFLDRNYLYTRLELVDKNQLLRDDDRLTLGITEHHPSFRIGAYTFGGARDIWNTTATSLAIGSDVTFYSKPSILNPIYGTNPVSWKVFVRIRPSQMTMSRMHGTH
;
A
#
# COMPACT_ATOMS: atom_id res chain seq x y z
N MET A 1 35.03 15.63 11.55
CA MET A 1 33.64 15.07 11.55
C MET A 1 32.65 15.88 10.69
N SER A 2 33.03 17.00 10.09
CA SER A 2 32.12 17.84 9.27
C SER A 2 32.04 17.43 7.78
N ARG A 3 33.05 16.76 7.23
CA ARG A 3 33.09 16.42 5.77
C ARG A 3 32.31 15.14 5.39
N MET A 4 31.93 14.30 6.35
CA MET A 4 31.18 13.06 6.07
C MET A 4 29.65 13.26 6.00
N LYS A 5 29.14 14.39 6.54
CA LYS A 5 27.71 14.74 6.48
C LYS A 5 27.24 15.19 5.09
N TYR A 6 28.13 15.72 4.28
CA TYR A 6 27.80 16.20 2.91
C TYR A 6 27.93 15.12 1.84
N ALA A 7 28.70 14.07 2.08
CA ALA A 7 28.89 12.99 1.12
C ALA A 7 27.66 12.06 1.00
N LEU A 8 26.93 11.84 2.10
CA LEU A 8 25.69 11.03 2.08
C LEU A 8 24.49 11.79 1.48
N MET A 9 24.42 13.11 1.66
CA MET A 9 23.37 13.93 1.04
C MET A 9 23.54 14.06 -0.47
N CYS A 10 24.76 14.09 -0.98
CA CYS A 10 25.03 14.17 -2.42
C CYS A 10 24.74 12.86 -3.16
N ALA A 11 24.89 11.69 -2.53
CA ALA A 11 24.60 10.41 -3.18
C ALA A 11 23.09 10.18 -3.43
N ALA A 12 22.23 10.68 -2.57
CA ALA A 12 20.76 10.57 -2.74
C ALA A 12 20.23 11.53 -3.83
N PHE A 13 20.89 12.68 -4.04
CA PHE A 13 20.51 13.66 -5.08
C PHE A 13 21.09 13.34 -6.47
N TRP A 14 22.18 12.57 -6.53
CA TRP A 14 22.83 12.28 -7.82
C TRP A 14 22.10 11.21 -8.65
N PHE A 15 21.28 10.36 -8.01
CA PHE A 15 20.46 9.38 -8.71
C PHE A 15 19.17 9.98 -9.31
N ALA A 16 18.75 11.17 -8.87
CA ALA A 16 17.55 11.85 -9.38
C ALA A 16 17.83 12.81 -10.56
N ALA A 17 19.10 13.09 -10.89
CA ALA A 17 19.47 14.16 -11.83
C ALA A 17 20.01 13.66 -13.19
N GLN A 18 19.99 12.36 -13.49
CA GLN A 18 20.52 11.80 -14.75
C GLN A 18 19.44 11.36 -15.76
N SER A 19 18.32 12.07 -15.83
CA SER A 19 17.37 11.92 -16.95
C SER A 19 17.27 13.23 -17.76
N HIS A 20 18.38 13.69 -18.29
CA HIS A 20 18.34 14.68 -19.36
C HIS A 20 18.08 13.98 -20.68
N VAL A 21 16.88 14.16 -21.21
CA VAL A 21 16.52 13.85 -22.59
C VAL A 21 17.31 14.82 -23.48
N ALA A 22 18.29 14.31 -24.20
CA ALA A 22 18.95 15.05 -25.26
C ALA A 22 17.99 15.13 -26.46
N PHE A 23 17.48 16.31 -26.74
CA PHE A 23 16.90 16.64 -28.04
C PHE A 23 18.03 16.82 -29.02
N ALA A 24 18.26 15.83 -29.88
CA ALA A 24 19.10 16.00 -31.06
C ALA A 24 18.25 16.64 -32.17
N GLN A 25 18.58 17.86 -32.56
CA GLN A 25 18.15 18.44 -33.82
C GLN A 25 18.84 17.67 -34.95
N HIS A 26 18.04 17.04 -35.83
CA HIS A 26 18.53 16.53 -37.10
C HIS A 26 18.05 17.45 -38.22
N GLU A 27 18.97 18.13 -38.82
CA GLU A 27 18.81 18.82 -40.12
C GLU A 27 18.58 17.79 -41.24
N GLY A 28 17.78 18.20 -42.21
CA GLY A 28 17.23 17.34 -43.23
C GLY A 28 18.24 16.80 -44.25
N HIS A 29 18.08 15.52 -44.53
CA HIS A 29 18.54 14.95 -45.79
C HIS A 29 17.36 14.23 -46.46
N THR A 30 17.00 14.76 -47.63
CA THR A 30 16.08 14.18 -48.58
C THR A 30 16.63 12.88 -49.17
N MET A 31 15.94 11.78 -49.00
CA MET A 31 16.21 10.52 -49.68
C MET A 31 15.21 10.30 -50.82
N PRO A 32 15.62 9.75 -51.96
CA PRO A 32 14.74 9.56 -53.13
C PRO A 32 13.77 8.41 -52.97
N GLN A 33 12.57 8.58 -53.54
CA GLN A 33 11.51 7.55 -53.56
C GLN A 33 11.90 6.36 -54.43
N PRO A 34 11.61 5.11 -54.02
CA PRO A 34 11.70 3.97 -54.91
C PRO A 34 10.42 3.83 -55.78
N LYS A 35 10.63 3.52 -57.05
CA LYS A 35 9.60 3.20 -58.06
C LYS A 35 8.79 1.96 -57.71
N PRO A 36 7.49 1.86 -58.11
CA PRO A 36 6.68 0.69 -57.88
C PRO A 36 7.10 -0.49 -58.75
N ALA A 37 7.24 -1.65 -58.15
CA ALA A 37 7.45 -2.92 -58.86
C ALA A 37 6.13 -3.57 -59.25
N ALA A 38 6.11 -4.15 -60.43
CA ALA A 38 4.97 -4.74 -61.10
C ALA A 38 4.48 -6.06 -60.46
N THR A 39 3.16 -6.26 -60.49
CA THR A 39 2.44 -7.45 -60.05
C THR A 39 2.70 -8.65 -60.98
N PRO A 40 3.02 -9.85 -60.52
CA PRO A 40 2.95 -11.07 -61.32
C PRO A 40 1.60 -11.77 -61.19
N LYS A 41 1.15 -12.31 -62.31
CA LYS A 41 -0.07 -13.06 -62.59
C LYS A 41 -0.01 -14.49 -62.02
N PRO A 42 -1.13 -15.11 -61.65
CA PRO A 42 -1.14 -16.44 -61.05
C PRO A 42 -0.91 -17.58 -62.06
N ALA A 43 -0.13 -18.56 -61.65
CA ALA A 43 0.02 -19.82 -62.36
C ALA A 43 -0.55 -21.01 -61.59
N ALA A 44 -1.06 -21.96 -62.27
CA ALA A 44 -1.91 -23.06 -61.86
C ALA A 44 -1.24 -24.14 -61.02
N SER A 45 -2.07 -24.81 -60.19
CA SER A 45 -1.74 -26.03 -59.45
C SER A 45 -1.29 -27.21 -60.32
N PRO A 46 -0.48 -28.09 -59.73
CA PRO A 46 -0.75 -29.51 -59.85
C PRO A 46 -0.63 -30.31 -58.52
N SER A 47 -1.62 -31.17 -58.35
CA SER A 47 -1.61 -32.60 -57.95
C SER A 47 -0.73 -33.11 -56.85
N ALA A 48 -1.39 -33.77 -55.90
CA ALA A 48 -0.90 -34.48 -54.71
C ALA A 48 0.07 -35.66 -55.03
N SER A 49 0.98 -35.86 -54.10
CA SER A 49 1.53 -37.16 -53.65
C SER A 49 2.30 -37.11 -52.34
N PRO A 50 2.56 -38.20 -51.64
CA PRO A 50 2.31 -38.32 -50.21
C PRO A 50 3.57 -38.31 -49.31
N GLY A 51 3.37 -37.88 -48.11
CA GLY A 51 4.09 -38.40 -46.93
C GLY A 51 5.52 -37.96 -46.71
N THR A 52 5.69 -36.86 -45.92
CA THR A 52 6.85 -36.69 -45.05
C THR A 52 6.34 -36.17 -43.72
N MET A 53 6.78 -36.78 -42.61
CA MET A 53 6.51 -36.33 -41.23
C MET A 53 7.01 -34.89 -41.09
N GLU A 54 6.09 -33.95 -40.82
CA GLU A 54 6.45 -32.63 -40.37
C GLU A 54 6.97 -32.72 -38.93
N GLU A 55 8.18 -32.23 -38.69
CA GLU A 55 8.63 -31.83 -37.38
C GLU A 55 7.64 -30.79 -36.78
N PRO A 56 7.36 -30.83 -35.48
CA PRO A 56 6.47 -29.82 -34.88
C PRO A 56 7.11 -28.45 -35.01
N ALA A 57 6.41 -27.54 -35.67
CA ALA A 57 6.77 -26.13 -35.76
C ALA A 57 7.05 -25.57 -34.39
N ALA A 58 8.18 -24.87 -34.25
CA ALA A 58 8.54 -24.11 -33.05
C ALA A 58 7.36 -23.22 -32.60
N GLY A 59 6.98 -23.39 -31.34
CA GLY A 59 5.79 -22.75 -30.79
C GLY A 59 5.82 -21.23 -30.98
N SER A 60 4.69 -20.71 -31.42
CA SER A 60 4.40 -19.27 -31.36
C SER A 60 4.47 -18.80 -29.93
N ASP A 61 5.34 -17.86 -29.64
CA ASP A 61 5.43 -17.11 -28.34
C ASP A 61 4.21 -16.20 -28.12
N GLU A 62 3.01 -16.68 -28.41
CA GLU A 62 1.81 -15.94 -27.97
C GLU A 62 1.63 -16.15 -26.47
N PRO A 63 1.39 -15.07 -25.68
CA PRO A 63 1.19 -15.19 -24.25
C PRO A 63 -0.02 -16.10 -23.99
N MET A 64 0.20 -17.14 -23.19
CA MET A 64 -0.81 -18.16 -22.87
C MET A 64 -2.04 -17.50 -22.27
N HIS A 65 -3.17 -17.59 -22.94
CA HIS A 65 -4.47 -17.12 -22.46
C HIS A 65 -5.24 -18.30 -21.86
N MET A 66 -5.47 -18.26 -20.54
CA MET A 66 -6.27 -19.27 -19.83
C MET A 66 -7.50 -18.61 -19.23
N ASP A 67 -8.68 -19.07 -19.62
CA ASP A 67 -9.97 -18.63 -19.08
C ASP A 67 -10.48 -19.65 -18.06
N HIS A 68 -10.62 -19.21 -16.83
CA HIS A 68 -11.14 -19.98 -15.71
C HIS A 68 -12.54 -19.53 -15.27
N GLY A 69 -13.26 -18.79 -16.10
CA GLY A 69 -14.60 -18.28 -15.83
C GLY A 69 -14.60 -17.03 -14.98
N ILE A 70 -14.27 -17.11 -13.68
CA ILE A 70 -14.23 -15.94 -12.76
C ILE A 70 -12.95 -15.12 -12.92
N PHE A 71 -11.87 -15.70 -13.39
CA PHE A 71 -10.62 -15.01 -13.66
C PHE A 71 -10.00 -15.43 -14.99
N VAL A 72 -9.17 -14.56 -15.53
CA VAL A 72 -8.45 -14.75 -16.80
C VAL A 72 -6.97 -14.49 -16.56
N MET A 73 -6.12 -15.33 -17.13
CA MET A 73 -4.66 -15.12 -17.11
C MET A 73 -4.22 -14.57 -18.46
N HIS A 74 -3.51 -13.44 -18.46
CA HIS A 74 -2.80 -12.91 -19.60
C HIS A 74 -1.30 -12.89 -19.28
N GLY A 75 -0.57 -13.90 -19.69
CA GLY A 75 0.79 -14.14 -19.23
C GLY A 75 0.81 -14.35 -17.71
N ASP A 76 1.67 -13.64 -17.00
CA ASP A 76 1.78 -13.72 -15.53
C ASP A 76 0.77 -12.82 -14.79
N GLU A 77 -0.09 -12.07 -15.49
CA GLU A 77 -1.07 -11.19 -14.89
C GLU A 77 -2.44 -11.86 -14.77
N MET A 78 -3.01 -11.83 -13.57
CA MET A 78 -4.36 -12.33 -13.27
C MET A 78 -5.36 -11.17 -13.27
N PHE A 79 -6.50 -11.40 -13.94
CA PHE A 79 -7.63 -10.47 -14.01
C PHE A 79 -8.89 -11.11 -13.46
N VAL A 80 -9.64 -10.40 -12.64
CA VAL A 80 -11.00 -10.78 -12.20
C VAL A 80 -11.98 -10.29 -13.24
N ARG A 81 -12.87 -11.18 -13.67
CA ARG A 81 -13.97 -10.87 -14.59
C ARG A 81 -15.16 -10.31 -13.81
N LEU A 82 -15.71 -9.20 -14.26
CA LEU A 82 -16.94 -8.63 -13.69
C LEU A 82 -18.18 -9.22 -14.39
N GLY A 83 -18.97 -9.94 -13.62
CA GLY A 83 -20.15 -10.66 -14.14
C GLY A 83 -19.80 -11.59 -15.28
N GLU A 84 -20.52 -11.52 -16.38
CA GLU A 84 -20.28 -12.29 -17.61
C GLU A 84 -19.51 -11.50 -18.69
N SER A 85 -19.04 -10.30 -18.35
CA SER A 85 -18.37 -9.42 -19.33
C SER A 85 -17.01 -9.99 -19.71
N GLU A 86 -16.74 -10.12 -21.00
CA GLU A 86 -15.43 -10.52 -21.52
C GLU A 86 -14.42 -9.35 -21.50
N THR A 87 -14.90 -8.12 -21.46
CA THR A 87 -14.10 -6.90 -21.58
C THR A 87 -13.90 -6.15 -20.28
N ASN A 88 -14.81 -6.32 -19.30
CA ASN A 88 -14.69 -5.72 -17.96
C ASN A 88 -13.83 -6.61 -17.05
N LEU A 89 -12.53 -6.52 -17.23
CA LEU A 89 -11.52 -7.24 -16.48
C LEU A 89 -10.80 -6.29 -15.53
N ILE A 90 -10.70 -6.66 -14.25
CA ILE A 90 -9.96 -5.90 -13.24
C ILE A 90 -8.63 -6.61 -12.96
N PRO A 91 -7.48 -5.99 -13.23
CA PRO A 91 -6.18 -6.55 -12.85
C PRO A 91 -6.14 -6.79 -11.33
N MET A 92 -5.78 -7.99 -10.88
CA MET A 92 -5.64 -8.30 -9.46
C MET A 92 -4.61 -7.38 -8.77
N GLY A 93 -3.50 -7.10 -9.43
CA GLY A 93 -2.48 -6.17 -8.93
C GLY A 93 -2.98 -4.76 -8.65
N ARG A 94 -4.14 -4.35 -9.21
CA ARG A 94 -4.77 -3.04 -8.96
C ARG A 94 -5.52 -2.98 -7.63
N MET A 95 -5.93 -4.12 -7.09
CA MET A 95 -6.73 -4.18 -5.87
C MET A 95 -5.84 -3.89 -4.65
N GLY A 96 -6.13 -2.82 -3.95
CA GLY A 96 -5.49 -2.42 -2.71
C GLY A 96 -6.36 -2.73 -1.48
N SER A 97 -6.09 -2.04 -0.36
CA SER A 97 -6.92 -2.11 0.84
C SER A 97 -8.29 -1.45 0.59
N GLY A 98 -9.33 -1.95 1.27
CA GLY A 98 -10.70 -1.46 1.07
C GLY A 98 -11.08 -1.45 -0.41
N THR A 99 -11.41 -0.28 -0.91
CA THR A 99 -11.72 -0.05 -2.33
C THR A 99 -10.59 0.69 -3.08
N THR A 100 -9.41 0.85 -2.48
CA THR A 100 -8.30 1.62 -3.06
C THR A 100 -7.68 0.93 -4.27
N TRP A 101 -7.25 1.73 -5.23
CA TRP A 101 -6.42 1.27 -6.34
C TRP A 101 -4.94 1.48 -6.08
N GLN A 102 -4.14 0.55 -6.55
CA GLN A 102 -2.68 0.67 -6.66
C GLN A 102 -2.24 0.41 -8.11
N PRO A 103 -0.96 0.61 -8.47
CA PRO A 103 -0.48 0.25 -9.81
C PRO A 103 -0.81 -1.20 -10.15
N ALA A 104 -1.43 -1.46 -11.30
CA ALA A 104 -1.84 -2.81 -11.70
C ALA A 104 -0.68 -3.79 -11.83
N SER A 105 0.52 -3.28 -12.11
CA SER A 105 1.77 -4.06 -12.15
C SER A 105 2.33 -4.45 -10.78
N THR A 106 1.63 -4.10 -9.67
CA THR A 106 2.07 -4.43 -8.31
C THR A 106 2.07 -5.94 -8.11
N PRO A 107 3.19 -6.51 -7.64
CA PRO A 107 3.24 -7.93 -7.34
C PRO A 107 2.33 -8.27 -6.16
N MET A 108 1.55 -9.33 -6.31
CA MET A 108 0.60 -9.81 -5.31
C MET A 108 1.07 -11.14 -4.71
N PRO A 109 1.82 -11.12 -3.58
CA PRO A 109 2.16 -12.35 -2.86
C PRO A 109 0.90 -12.89 -2.20
N MET A 110 0.33 -13.94 -2.79
CA MET A 110 -0.90 -14.59 -2.31
C MET A 110 -0.91 -16.07 -2.67
N LEU A 111 -1.65 -16.85 -1.88
CA LEU A 111 -2.08 -18.19 -2.26
C LEU A 111 -3.48 -18.08 -2.88
N HIS A 112 -3.75 -18.82 -3.93
CA HIS A 112 -5.09 -18.88 -4.50
C HIS A 112 -5.46 -20.29 -4.90
N LYS A 113 -6.77 -20.55 -4.93
CA LYS A 113 -7.33 -21.83 -5.33
C LYS A 113 -8.73 -21.62 -5.91
N GLN A 114 -8.97 -22.18 -7.08
CA GLN A 114 -10.35 -22.35 -7.60
C GLN A 114 -11.04 -23.49 -6.86
N SER A 115 -12.25 -23.24 -6.37
CA SER A 115 -13.10 -24.23 -5.71
C SER A 115 -14.55 -24.06 -6.17
N GLY A 116 -14.98 -24.86 -7.12
CA GLY A 116 -16.25 -24.67 -7.83
C GLY A 116 -16.29 -23.29 -8.47
N GLU A 117 -17.32 -22.50 -8.17
CA GLU A 117 -17.48 -21.13 -8.68
C GLU A 117 -16.71 -20.07 -7.89
N TRP A 118 -15.99 -20.44 -6.83
CA TRP A 118 -15.25 -19.52 -5.98
C TRP A 118 -13.77 -19.50 -6.33
N LEU A 119 -13.22 -18.30 -6.50
CA LEU A 119 -11.79 -18.04 -6.42
C LEU A 119 -11.48 -17.70 -4.96
N LEU A 120 -10.79 -18.60 -4.27
CA LEU A 120 -10.31 -18.40 -2.90
C LEU A 120 -8.91 -17.86 -2.92
N MET A 121 -8.63 -16.86 -2.08
CA MET A 121 -7.32 -16.24 -1.96
C MET A 121 -6.94 -16.10 -0.49
N PHE A 122 -5.64 -16.16 -0.22
CA PHE A 122 -5.10 -15.98 1.11
C PHE A 122 -3.81 -15.17 1.08
N HIS A 123 -3.87 -14.00 1.66
CA HIS A 123 -2.72 -13.13 1.90
C HIS A 123 -2.36 -13.17 3.37
N TYR A 124 -1.09 -13.07 3.68
CA TYR A 124 -0.63 -12.88 5.05
C TYR A 124 0.75 -12.23 5.06
N ASN A 125 1.04 -11.54 6.15
CA ASN A 125 2.37 -11.06 6.45
C ASN A 125 2.61 -11.23 7.95
N PHE A 126 3.65 -11.97 8.29
CA PHE A 126 4.02 -12.22 9.67
C PHE A 126 5.47 -11.77 9.85
N VAL A 127 5.67 -10.76 10.69
CA VAL A 127 6.98 -10.19 10.98
C VAL A 127 7.21 -10.27 12.48
N MET A 128 8.37 -10.78 12.88
CA MET A 128 8.79 -10.80 14.27
C MET A 128 10.23 -10.35 14.41
N GLY A 129 10.55 -9.64 15.47
CA GLY A 129 11.90 -9.16 15.65
C GLY A 129 12.11 -8.27 16.87
N VAL A 130 13.32 -7.75 16.95
CA VAL A 130 13.73 -6.79 17.99
C VAL A 130 13.61 -5.40 17.42
N ASN A 131 12.84 -4.56 18.11
CA ASN A 131 12.66 -3.15 17.85
C ASN A 131 13.33 -2.35 18.97
N ARG A 132 14.35 -1.57 18.63
CA ARG A 132 15.03 -0.65 19.55
C ARG A 132 14.82 0.79 19.09
N GLN A 133 14.17 1.55 19.94
CA GLN A 133 14.09 3.00 19.82
C GLN A 133 15.17 3.65 20.68
N GLY A 134 15.86 4.66 20.13
CA GLY A 134 16.98 5.34 20.80
C GLY A 134 16.55 6.55 21.62
N GLY A 135 17.54 7.21 22.27
CA GLY A 135 17.32 8.39 23.12
C GLY A 135 16.72 8.08 24.49
N PRO A 136 16.50 9.11 25.34
CA PRO A 136 15.98 8.94 26.71
C PRO A 136 14.60 8.27 26.78
N ARG A 137 13.70 8.51 25.78
CA ARG A 137 12.39 7.86 25.67
C ARG A 137 12.43 6.53 24.94
N GLY A 138 13.60 6.15 24.45
CA GLY A 138 13.78 4.91 23.71
C GLY A 138 13.64 3.67 24.59
N VAL A 139 13.05 2.63 24.02
CA VAL A 139 12.92 1.31 24.64
C VAL A 139 13.24 0.21 23.63
N THR A 140 13.62 -0.96 24.14
CA THR A 140 13.84 -2.15 23.30
C THR A 140 12.79 -3.19 23.63
N LYS A 141 12.11 -3.71 22.59
CA LYS A 141 11.11 -4.77 22.73
C LYS A 141 11.27 -5.80 21.63
N PHE A 142 10.92 -7.04 21.95
CA PHE A 142 10.60 -8.06 20.96
C PHE A 142 9.12 -8.00 20.68
N GLU A 143 8.73 -8.04 19.41
CA GLU A 143 7.34 -7.87 18.96
C GLU A 143 7.09 -8.61 17.66
N SER A 144 5.82 -8.77 17.31
CA SER A 144 5.41 -9.25 16.00
C SER A 144 4.27 -8.41 15.45
N ALA A 145 4.54 -7.73 14.33
CA ALA A 145 3.53 -7.14 13.47
C ALA A 145 3.02 -8.20 12.48
N ASN A 146 1.71 -8.37 12.39
CA ASN A 146 1.15 -9.44 11.58
C ASN A 146 -0.28 -9.17 11.13
N TRP A 147 -0.66 -9.79 10.01
CA TRP A 147 -2.03 -9.83 9.54
C TRP A 147 -2.26 -11.03 8.62
N PHE A 148 -3.54 -11.45 8.52
CA PHE A 148 -4.01 -12.58 7.73
C PHE A 148 -5.30 -12.19 7.04
N MET A 149 -5.38 -12.34 5.71
CA MET A 149 -6.51 -11.89 4.91
C MET A 149 -6.99 -12.99 3.95
N PRO A 150 -7.91 -13.88 4.37
CA PRO A 150 -8.68 -14.71 3.46
C PRO A 150 -9.67 -13.85 2.66
N SER A 151 -9.84 -14.16 1.38
CA SER A 151 -10.86 -13.58 0.52
C SER A 151 -11.41 -14.59 -0.46
N ALA A 152 -12.63 -14.33 -0.94
CA ALA A 152 -13.35 -15.22 -1.85
C ALA A 152 -14.11 -14.38 -2.88
N ILE A 153 -13.97 -14.71 -4.17
CA ILE A 153 -14.63 -14.02 -5.28
C ILE A 153 -15.47 -15.01 -6.07
N ARG A 154 -16.70 -14.63 -6.42
CA ARG A 154 -17.55 -15.38 -7.35
C ARG A 154 -18.47 -14.48 -8.14
N ARG A 155 -18.99 -14.99 -9.26
CA ARG A 155 -20.11 -14.34 -9.96
C ARG A 155 -21.43 -14.54 -9.19
N VAL A 156 -22.23 -13.47 -9.11
CA VAL A 156 -23.56 -13.49 -8.50
C VAL A 156 -24.50 -12.64 -9.37
N GLY A 157 -25.41 -13.29 -10.07
CA GLY A 157 -26.29 -12.60 -11.02
C GLY A 157 -25.47 -11.81 -12.07
N PRO A 158 -25.82 -10.55 -12.34
CA PRO A 158 -25.12 -9.74 -13.36
C PRO A 158 -23.72 -9.22 -12.90
N GLY A 159 -23.33 -9.46 -11.66
CA GLY A 159 -22.12 -8.89 -11.08
C GLY A 159 -21.17 -9.92 -10.48
N THR A 160 -20.15 -9.41 -9.84
CA THR A 160 -19.13 -10.17 -9.11
C THR A 160 -19.13 -9.75 -7.65
N LEU A 161 -19.23 -10.73 -6.76
CA LEU A 161 -19.15 -10.57 -5.32
C LEU A 161 -17.76 -10.97 -4.84
N GLU A 162 -17.14 -10.08 -4.06
CA GLU A 162 -15.95 -10.32 -3.28
C GLU A 162 -16.31 -10.29 -1.79
N LEU A 163 -15.88 -11.29 -1.04
CA LEU A 163 -15.93 -11.34 0.42
C LEU A 163 -14.50 -11.30 0.93
N ARG A 164 -14.24 -10.45 1.92
CA ARG A 164 -12.90 -10.30 2.51
C ARG A 164 -13.00 -10.28 4.03
N ALA A 165 -12.06 -10.97 4.67
CA ALA A 165 -11.86 -10.86 6.10
C ALA A 165 -10.37 -10.64 6.36
N MET A 166 -10.03 -9.72 7.28
CA MET A 166 -8.66 -9.48 7.69
C MET A 166 -8.57 -9.50 9.21
N PHE A 167 -7.53 -10.17 9.72
CA PHE A 167 -7.29 -10.36 11.13
C PHE A 167 -5.87 -9.98 11.49
N SER A 168 -5.66 -9.53 12.74
CA SER A 168 -4.33 -9.34 13.31
C SER A 168 -4.23 -10.01 14.68
N ALA A 169 -3.09 -10.63 14.95
CA ALA A 169 -2.73 -11.13 16.27
C ALA A 169 -1.88 -10.12 17.08
N GLU A 170 -1.73 -8.88 16.61
CA GLU A 170 -0.98 -7.84 17.32
C GLU A 170 -1.45 -7.56 18.74
N PRO A 171 -2.78 -7.65 19.07
CA PRO A 171 -3.22 -7.54 20.46
C PRO A 171 -2.56 -8.53 21.42
N PHE A 172 -2.04 -9.65 20.92
CA PHE A 172 -1.32 -10.67 21.69
C PHE A 172 0.20 -10.61 21.53
N THR A 173 0.70 -9.97 20.49
CA THR A 173 2.11 -10.04 20.08
C THR A 173 2.87 -8.72 20.18
N PHE A 174 2.15 -7.60 20.34
CA PHE A 174 2.75 -6.32 20.72
C PHE A 174 2.95 -6.24 22.24
N PRO A 175 3.96 -5.52 22.71
CA PRO A 175 4.12 -5.24 24.12
C PRO A 175 2.97 -4.37 24.63
N PRO A 176 2.66 -4.42 25.96
CA PRO A 176 1.65 -3.55 26.55
C PRO A 176 1.87 -2.07 26.20
N GLY A 177 0.82 -1.40 25.75
CA GLY A 177 0.88 -0.02 25.27
C GLY A 177 1.41 0.12 23.83
N GLY A 178 1.51 -0.95 23.06
CA GLY A 178 1.83 -0.92 21.62
C GLY A 178 3.32 -1.05 21.29
N SER A 179 3.62 -1.08 19.99
CA SER A 179 4.96 -1.14 19.42
C SER A 179 5.73 0.15 19.68
N PRO A 180 6.97 0.12 20.18
CA PRO A 180 7.79 1.31 20.33
C PRO A 180 8.05 1.99 18.99
N LEU A 181 7.75 3.28 18.91
CA LEU A 181 8.00 4.10 17.73
C LEU A 181 8.13 5.57 18.14
N LEU A 182 9.34 6.09 18.19
CA LEU A 182 9.61 7.47 18.62
C LEU A 182 8.80 8.47 17.77
N PHE A 183 8.24 9.47 18.46
CA PHE A 183 7.42 10.55 17.89
C PHE A 183 6.06 10.10 17.33
N GLN A 184 5.68 8.81 17.46
CA GLN A 184 4.33 8.39 17.11
C GLN A 184 3.36 8.79 18.22
N THR A 185 2.20 9.28 17.78
CA THR A 185 1.09 9.69 18.63
C THR A 185 -0.21 9.28 17.96
N GLY A 186 -1.27 9.32 18.70
CA GLY A 186 -2.63 8.92 18.33
C GLY A 186 -3.12 7.79 19.21
N GLU A 187 -4.43 7.75 19.46
CA GLU A 187 -5.12 6.83 20.34
C GLU A 187 -4.71 6.88 21.81
N THR A 188 -5.17 5.92 22.58
CA THR A 188 -5.03 5.89 24.04
C THR A 188 -4.59 4.51 24.54
N TYR A 189 -4.04 4.49 25.73
CA TYR A 189 -3.80 3.26 26.47
C TYR A 189 -4.04 3.51 27.96
N LYS A 190 -5.00 2.78 28.56
CA LYS A 190 -5.47 2.94 29.93
C LYS A 190 -5.99 4.35 30.24
N GLY A 191 -6.66 4.96 29.27
CA GLY A 191 -7.21 6.30 29.38
C GLY A 191 -6.20 7.44 29.24
N GLU A 192 -4.93 7.15 28.92
CA GLU A 192 -3.87 8.13 28.74
C GLU A 192 -3.44 8.22 27.26
N PRO A 193 -3.00 9.39 26.76
CA PRO A 193 -2.50 9.53 25.41
C PRO A 193 -1.31 8.62 25.13
N LEU A 194 -1.34 7.95 23.99
CA LEU A 194 -0.26 7.09 23.53
C LEU A 194 0.83 7.94 22.86
N ILE A 195 1.99 8.04 23.48
CA ILE A 195 3.14 8.80 22.96
C ILE A 195 4.34 7.86 22.79
N ASP A 196 5.07 8.03 21.66
CA ASP A 196 6.23 7.21 21.27
C ASP A 196 5.88 5.72 21.09
N ARG A 197 4.64 5.45 20.70
CA ARG A 197 4.13 4.11 20.49
C ARG A 197 3.11 4.08 19.35
N GLN A 198 3.13 2.98 18.60
CA GLN A 198 2.05 2.60 17.70
C GLN A 198 1.17 1.59 18.40
N HIS A 199 -0.12 1.86 18.48
CA HIS A 199 -1.11 0.91 19.01
C HIS A 199 -1.18 -0.37 18.14
N PRO A 200 -1.61 -1.53 18.70
CA PRO A 200 -1.88 -2.72 17.92
C PRO A 200 -3.14 -2.52 17.05
N HIS A 201 -3.19 -3.16 15.91
CA HIS A 201 -4.44 -3.31 15.17
C HIS A 201 -5.45 -4.13 15.96
N ASP A 202 -6.74 -3.97 15.62
CA ASP A 202 -7.79 -4.83 16.16
C ASP A 202 -7.66 -6.27 15.66
N LEU A 203 -8.17 -7.23 16.46
CA LEU A 203 -8.24 -8.62 16.05
C LEU A 203 -8.97 -8.77 14.70
N PHE A 204 -10.07 -8.03 14.52
CA PHE A 204 -10.83 -7.95 13.28
C PHE A 204 -10.52 -6.62 12.58
N MET A 205 -9.67 -6.64 11.56
CA MET A 205 -9.29 -5.45 10.80
C MET A 205 -10.25 -5.16 9.65
N GLU A 206 -10.81 -6.20 9.03
CA GLU A 206 -11.80 -6.08 7.96
C GLU A 206 -12.72 -7.31 7.95
N LEU A 207 -14.03 -7.05 7.85
CA LEU A 207 -15.06 -8.02 7.46
C LEU A 207 -15.93 -7.32 6.43
N SER A 208 -15.76 -7.63 5.16
CA SER A 208 -16.37 -6.85 4.09
C SER A 208 -16.95 -7.70 2.96
N ALA A 209 -17.89 -7.06 2.25
CA ALA A 209 -18.46 -7.53 1.00
C ALA A 209 -18.42 -6.40 -0.02
N ASN A 210 -17.93 -6.69 -1.22
CA ASN A 210 -17.90 -5.77 -2.36
C ASN A 210 -18.65 -6.41 -3.53
N TYR A 211 -19.66 -5.74 -4.04
CA TYR A 211 -20.41 -6.21 -5.19
C TYR A 211 -20.28 -5.23 -6.34
N ALA A 212 -19.73 -5.67 -7.47
CA ALA A 212 -19.49 -4.87 -8.64
C ALA A 212 -20.27 -5.39 -9.85
N VAL A 213 -20.93 -4.48 -10.57
CA VAL A 213 -21.74 -4.78 -11.76
C VAL A 213 -21.14 -4.06 -12.97
N PRO A 214 -20.88 -4.76 -14.09
CA PRO A 214 -20.44 -4.10 -15.32
C PRO A 214 -21.52 -3.19 -15.87
N VAL A 215 -21.10 -2.02 -16.37
CA VAL A 215 -21.97 -1.02 -17.05
C VAL A 215 -21.39 -0.76 -18.42
N GLY A 216 -21.87 -1.50 -19.41
CA GLY A 216 -21.25 -1.56 -20.74
C GLY A 216 -19.85 -2.22 -20.70
N GLU A 217 -19.00 -1.92 -21.68
CA GLU A 217 -17.72 -2.63 -21.87
C GLU A 217 -16.57 -2.13 -20.99
N ARG A 218 -16.65 -0.89 -20.45
CA ARG A 218 -15.49 -0.20 -19.89
C ARG A 218 -15.78 0.51 -18.56
N ALA A 219 -16.95 0.27 -18.01
CA ALA A 219 -17.39 0.87 -16.77
C ALA A 219 -17.99 -0.18 -15.85
N ASN A 220 -17.92 0.07 -14.56
CA ASN A 220 -18.66 -0.70 -13.56
C ASN A 220 -19.08 0.20 -12.41
N TRP A 221 -20.18 -0.17 -11.79
CA TRP A 221 -20.66 0.39 -10.54
C TRP A 221 -20.46 -0.64 -9.44
N PHE A 222 -20.13 -0.18 -8.22
CA PHE A 222 -19.94 -1.07 -7.10
C PHE A 222 -20.52 -0.51 -5.79
N VAL A 223 -20.80 -1.41 -4.88
CA VAL A 223 -21.12 -1.14 -3.48
C VAL A 223 -20.24 -2.02 -2.61
N TYR A 224 -19.59 -1.38 -1.65
CA TYR A 224 -18.77 -2.01 -0.62
C TYR A 224 -19.42 -1.76 0.75
N PHE A 225 -19.45 -2.80 1.56
CA PHE A 225 -19.85 -2.76 2.97
C PHE A 225 -18.77 -3.41 3.81
N GLY A 226 -18.36 -2.77 4.92
CA GLY A 226 -17.39 -3.33 5.86
C GLY A 226 -17.80 -3.07 7.32
N TYR A 227 -17.59 -4.08 8.18
CA TYR A 227 -17.81 -3.96 9.63
C TYR A 227 -16.88 -4.89 10.42
N PRO A 228 -15.62 -4.50 10.67
CA PRO A 228 -14.98 -3.26 10.22
C PRO A 228 -14.67 -3.23 8.73
N GLY A 229 -14.29 -2.04 8.23
CA GLY A 229 -13.93 -1.81 6.84
C GLY A 229 -13.14 -0.52 6.65
N GLU A 230 -12.80 -0.21 5.39
CA GLU A 230 -12.04 0.99 5.02
C GLU A 230 -12.90 1.94 4.16
N PRO A 231 -13.13 3.19 4.60
CA PRO A 231 -13.85 4.18 3.80
C PRO A 231 -13.00 4.71 2.63
N ALA A 232 -13.65 5.36 1.68
CA ALA A 232 -12.99 6.05 0.56
C ALA A 232 -12.26 7.33 1.03
N LEU A 233 -11.24 7.15 1.88
CA LEU A 233 -10.44 8.22 2.47
C LEU A 233 -9.00 7.75 2.64
N GLY A 234 -8.07 8.49 2.06
CA GLY A 234 -6.65 8.16 2.14
C GLY A 234 -6.10 7.34 0.97
N PRO A 235 -4.79 7.13 0.95
CA PRO A 235 -4.11 6.20 0.06
C PRO A 235 -4.37 4.75 0.49
N ASN A 236 -3.89 3.79 -0.29
CA ASN A 236 -3.78 2.38 0.13
C ASN A 236 -3.10 2.29 1.51
N ALA A 237 -3.66 1.53 2.45
CA ALA A 237 -3.13 1.41 3.79
C ALA A 237 -1.65 0.95 3.77
N PHE A 238 -0.83 1.47 4.68
CA PHE A 238 0.64 1.31 4.61
C PHE A 238 1.09 -0.16 4.51
N MET A 239 0.41 -1.07 5.18
CA MET A 239 0.73 -2.50 5.18
C MET A 239 0.45 -3.20 3.84
N HIS A 240 -0.34 -2.58 2.95
CA HIS A 240 -0.69 -3.08 1.62
C HIS A 240 0.04 -2.34 0.50
N ARG A 241 0.78 -1.27 0.79
CA ARG A 241 1.55 -0.55 -0.22
C ARG A 241 2.81 -1.31 -0.62
N ALA A 242 3.01 -1.54 -1.91
CA ALA A 242 4.22 -2.20 -2.41
C ALA A 242 5.51 -1.42 -2.08
N SER A 243 5.43 -0.08 -2.02
CA SER A 243 6.53 0.81 -1.63
C SER A 243 6.93 0.68 -0.16
N ALA A 244 6.03 0.18 0.71
CA ALA A 244 6.24 -0.04 2.14
C ALA A 244 6.40 -1.52 2.52
N SER A 245 6.37 -2.44 1.55
CA SER A 245 6.25 -3.88 1.78
C SER A 245 7.30 -4.50 2.71
N GLU A 246 8.45 -3.86 2.85
CA GLU A 246 9.56 -4.29 3.69
C GLU A 246 9.73 -3.44 4.96
N ASN A 247 9.11 -2.25 5.02
CA ASN A 247 9.13 -1.40 6.21
C ASN A 247 8.01 -1.82 7.17
N THR A 248 8.39 -2.46 8.26
CA THR A 248 7.46 -3.09 9.22
C THR A 248 6.79 -2.12 10.19
N SER A 249 7.21 -0.85 10.20
CA SER A 249 6.63 0.20 11.06
C SER A 249 5.53 0.97 10.35
N ALA A 250 4.53 1.43 11.09
CA ALA A 250 3.61 2.46 10.61
C ALA A 250 4.37 3.76 10.30
N PRO A 251 3.94 4.56 9.31
CA PRO A 251 4.44 5.92 9.14
C PRO A 251 4.09 6.80 10.34
N LEU A 252 4.95 7.75 10.68
CA LEU A 252 4.62 8.74 11.72
C LEU A 252 3.41 9.61 11.36
N SER A 253 3.14 9.74 10.06
CA SER A 253 1.99 10.48 9.51
C SER A 253 0.73 9.63 9.32
N HIS A 254 0.70 8.38 9.82
CA HIS A 254 -0.42 7.45 9.69
C HIS A 254 -1.77 8.09 10.04
N HIS A 255 -1.86 8.79 11.18
CA HIS A 255 -3.08 9.47 11.64
C HIS A 255 -3.49 10.69 10.79
N LEU A 256 -2.66 11.13 9.84
CA LEU A 256 -2.98 12.19 8.87
C LEU A 256 -3.32 11.65 7.49
N GLN A 257 -3.14 10.35 7.25
CA GLN A 257 -3.20 9.76 5.91
C GLN A 257 -4.15 8.57 5.79
N ASP A 258 -3.91 7.49 6.54
CA ASP A 258 -4.55 6.18 6.33
C ASP A 258 -5.01 5.48 7.63
N SER A 259 -5.14 6.19 8.76
CA SER A 259 -5.61 5.61 10.04
C SER A 259 -7.05 5.08 10.00
N SER A 260 -7.88 5.60 9.07
CA SER A 260 -9.26 5.16 8.92
C SER A 260 -9.44 3.79 8.24
N HIS A 261 -8.34 3.04 7.99
CA HIS A 261 -8.42 1.72 7.36
C HIS A 261 -9.11 0.64 8.21
N ILE A 262 -9.36 0.91 9.50
CA ILE A 262 -10.22 0.12 10.38
C ILE A 262 -11.31 1.05 10.92
N SER A 263 -12.50 1.00 10.33
CA SER A 263 -13.67 1.77 10.77
C SER A 263 -14.85 0.83 10.99
N PHE A 264 -15.48 0.89 12.17
CA PHE A 264 -16.64 0.06 12.50
C PHE A 264 -17.91 0.61 11.86
N GLY A 265 -18.24 0.06 10.69
CA GLY A 265 -19.38 0.48 9.86
C GLY A 265 -18.99 1.42 8.74
N VAL A 266 -18.89 0.86 7.54
CA VAL A 266 -18.56 1.58 6.30
C VAL A 266 -19.50 1.13 5.20
N VAL A 267 -20.10 2.08 4.50
CA VAL A 267 -20.72 1.87 3.18
C VAL A 267 -20.02 2.77 2.19
N THR A 268 -19.50 2.20 1.12
CA THR A 268 -18.91 2.93 0.00
C THR A 268 -19.63 2.56 -1.28
N THR A 269 -19.93 3.53 -2.12
CA THR A 269 -20.37 3.28 -3.50
C THR A 269 -19.51 4.09 -4.45
N GLY A 270 -19.32 3.59 -5.65
CA GLY A 270 -18.50 4.26 -6.63
C GLY A 270 -18.68 3.75 -8.04
N PHE A 271 -18.13 4.50 -8.95
CA PHE A 271 -18.17 4.24 -10.37
C PHE A 271 -16.77 4.26 -10.95
N ASN A 272 -16.42 3.18 -11.64
CA ASN A 272 -15.16 3.03 -12.37
C ASN A 272 -15.41 3.24 -13.86
N TYR A 273 -14.60 4.06 -14.50
CA TYR A 273 -14.58 4.20 -15.94
C TYR A 273 -13.14 4.22 -16.46
N ARG A 274 -12.71 3.14 -17.09
CA ARG A 274 -11.33 2.98 -17.60
C ARG A 274 -10.27 3.24 -16.52
N TRP A 275 -9.71 4.45 -16.52
CA TRP A 275 -8.59 4.88 -15.67
C TRP A 275 -9.04 5.70 -14.46
N PHE A 276 -10.32 6.03 -14.40
CA PHE A 276 -10.89 6.86 -13.34
C PHE A 276 -11.80 6.05 -12.44
N LYS A 277 -11.79 6.40 -11.18
CA LYS A 277 -12.71 5.92 -10.17
C LYS A 277 -13.14 7.07 -9.30
N LEU A 278 -14.45 7.26 -9.18
CA LEU A 278 -15.05 8.18 -8.22
C LEU A 278 -15.86 7.37 -7.21
N GLU A 279 -15.63 7.61 -5.94
CA GLU A 279 -16.30 6.90 -4.88
C GLU A 279 -16.58 7.80 -3.68
N GLY A 280 -17.61 7.44 -2.91
CA GLY A 280 -17.99 8.14 -1.70
C GLY A 280 -18.41 7.17 -0.60
N SER A 281 -18.12 7.53 0.66
CA SER A 281 -18.43 6.71 1.83
C SER A 281 -19.25 7.46 2.87
N LEU A 282 -20.11 6.68 3.55
CA LEU A 282 -20.66 7.01 4.86
C LEU A 282 -20.07 5.99 5.85
N PHE A 283 -19.57 6.47 6.98
CA PHE A 283 -18.88 5.60 7.93
C PHE A 283 -18.90 6.14 9.36
N ASN A 284 -18.52 5.29 10.32
CA ASN A 284 -18.15 5.72 11.65
C ASN A 284 -16.72 6.27 11.61
N GLY A 285 -16.55 7.55 11.91
CA GLY A 285 -15.24 8.23 11.86
C GLY A 285 -14.40 8.10 13.13
N ARG A 286 -14.95 7.51 14.19
CA ARG A 286 -14.22 7.29 15.43
C ARG A 286 -13.18 6.18 15.23
N GLU A 287 -11.96 6.43 15.65
CA GLU A 287 -10.92 5.41 15.69
C GLU A 287 -11.29 4.28 16.68
N PRO A 288 -10.85 3.03 16.44
CA PRO A 288 -11.11 1.92 17.35
C PRO A 288 -10.66 2.22 18.77
N GLY A 289 -11.42 1.79 19.77
CA GLY A 289 -11.09 1.97 21.17
C GLY A 289 -9.96 1.06 21.65
N GLU A 290 -9.62 1.12 22.94
CA GLU A 290 -8.54 0.32 23.55
C GLU A 290 -8.84 -1.20 23.58
N ASN A 291 -10.11 -1.59 23.51
CA ASN A 291 -10.51 -2.99 23.47
C ASN A 291 -10.43 -3.52 22.02
N ARG A 292 -9.30 -4.09 21.69
CA ARG A 292 -8.97 -4.60 20.34
C ARG A 292 -9.71 -5.90 19.94
N TYR A 293 -10.67 -6.36 20.73
CA TYR A 293 -11.38 -7.63 20.52
C TYR A 293 -12.87 -7.45 20.25
N ASN A 294 -13.42 -6.27 20.44
CA ASN A 294 -14.84 -5.98 20.31
C ASN A 294 -15.21 -5.43 18.92
N PHE A 295 -16.53 -5.36 18.69
CA PHE A 295 -17.11 -4.58 17.59
C PHE A 295 -17.81 -3.37 18.17
N GLU A 296 -17.52 -2.19 17.66
CA GLU A 296 -18.04 -0.94 18.18
C GLU A 296 -19.26 -0.45 17.41
N ALA A 297 -20.40 -0.30 18.09
CA ALA A 297 -21.63 0.22 17.50
C ALA A 297 -21.69 1.75 17.65
N ASN A 298 -20.93 2.47 16.86
CA ASN A 298 -20.95 3.94 16.84
C ASN A 298 -21.78 4.49 15.66
N PRO A 299 -22.28 5.74 15.75
CA PRO A 299 -23.04 6.35 14.65
C PRO A 299 -22.22 6.51 13.37
N TRP A 300 -22.85 6.27 12.22
CA TRP A 300 -22.28 6.52 10.89
C TRP A 300 -22.46 8.01 10.52
N ASN A 301 -21.71 8.87 11.15
CA ASN A 301 -21.82 10.30 11.10
C ASN A 301 -20.74 11.00 10.27
N SER A 302 -19.82 10.22 9.75
CA SER A 302 -18.68 10.69 8.96
C SER A 302 -18.86 10.37 7.48
N ARG A 303 -18.21 11.14 6.62
CA ARG A 303 -18.35 10.99 5.18
C ARG A 303 -17.07 11.36 4.46
N SER A 304 -16.84 10.74 3.32
CA SER A 304 -15.69 11.03 2.46
C SER A 304 -15.99 10.87 0.98
N VAL A 305 -15.12 11.43 0.17
CA VAL A 305 -15.07 11.25 -1.28
C VAL A 305 -13.62 11.04 -1.70
N ARG A 306 -13.41 10.14 -2.67
CA ARG A 306 -12.08 9.87 -3.25
C ARG A 306 -12.17 9.78 -4.77
N LEU A 307 -11.29 10.48 -5.46
CA LEU A 307 -11.04 10.35 -6.88
C LEU A 307 -9.72 9.62 -7.07
N GLN A 308 -9.72 8.58 -7.90
CA GLN A 308 -8.54 7.83 -8.24
C GLN A 308 -8.30 7.85 -9.76
N PHE A 309 -7.03 7.82 -10.15
CA PHE A 309 -6.59 7.84 -11.54
C PHE A 309 -5.41 6.89 -11.75
N ALA A 310 -5.56 5.94 -12.66
CA ALA A 310 -4.54 4.94 -13.02
C ALA A 310 -4.35 4.89 -14.54
N PRO A 311 -3.54 5.80 -15.12
CA PRO A 311 -3.43 6.01 -16.58
C PRO A 311 -2.84 4.81 -17.31
N ASN A 312 -2.07 3.99 -16.63
CA ASN A 312 -1.48 2.76 -17.14
C ASN A 312 -1.25 1.75 -16.00
N THR A 313 -0.59 0.64 -16.27
CA THR A 313 -0.35 -0.42 -15.30
C THR A 313 0.62 -0.02 -14.19
N ASN A 314 1.49 0.97 -14.42
CA ASN A 314 2.57 1.32 -13.50
C ASN A 314 2.24 2.46 -12.54
N TRP A 315 1.18 3.20 -12.77
CA TRP A 315 0.84 4.38 -11.98
C TRP A 315 -0.55 4.28 -11.36
N SER A 316 -0.67 4.74 -10.12
CA SER A 316 -1.94 5.01 -9.45
C SER A 316 -1.83 6.29 -8.64
N MET A 317 -2.86 7.12 -8.70
CA MET A 317 -2.96 8.41 -8.02
C MET A 317 -4.30 8.51 -7.33
N GLN A 318 -4.36 9.22 -6.21
CA GLN A 318 -5.62 9.54 -5.56
C GLN A 318 -5.59 10.94 -4.94
N VAL A 319 -6.78 11.53 -4.83
CA VAL A 319 -7.09 12.67 -3.95
C VAL A 319 -8.36 12.33 -3.21
N SER A 320 -8.36 12.54 -1.90
CA SER A 320 -9.55 12.32 -1.07
C SER A 320 -9.77 13.44 -0.08
N HIS A 321 -11.03 13.62 0.31
CA HIS A 321 -11.44 14.53 1.36
C HIS A 321 -12.53 13.90 2.20
N GLY A 322 -12.41 14.04 3.54
CA GLY A 322 -13.38 13.49 4.48
C GLY A 322 -13.59 14.37 5.70
N LEU A 323 -14.80 14.25 6.26
CA LEU A 323 -15.18 14.80 7.55
C LEU A 323 -15.31 13.62 8.52
N LEU A 324 -14.44 13.58 9.51
CA LEU A 324 -14.47 12.63 10.61
C LEU A 324 -15.05 13.32 11.84
N LYS A 325 -16.06 12.70 12.44
CA LYS A 325 -16.72 13.22 13.63
C LYS A 325 -16.11 12.61 14.88
N ASN A 326 -15.47 13.44 15.72
CA ASN A 326 -14.83 13.04 16.98
C ASN A 326 -13.98 11.76 16.81
N PRO A 327 -12.95 11.75 15.92
CA PRO A 327 -12.19 10.53 15.67
C PRO A 327 -11.40 10.05 16.86
N GLU A 328 -10.85 10.95 17.67
CA GLU A 328 -9.99 10.64 18.81
C GLU A 328 -10.76 10.65 20.14
N ALA A 329 -10.38 9.73 21.03
CA ALA A 329 -11.11 9.52 22.29
C ALA A 329 -10.87 10.64 23.31
N LEU A 330 -9.64 11.17 23.39
CA LEU A 330 -9.25 12.18 24.38
C LEU A 330 -9.25 13.62 23.83
N GLU A 331 -9.40 13.77 22.53
CA GLU A 331 -9.44 15.08 21.87
C GLU A 331 -10.76 15.26 21.15
N PRO A 332 -11.82 15.69 21.84
CA PRO A 332 -13.13 15.89 21.21
C PRO A 332 -13.03 17.02 20.18
N GLY A 333 -13.52 16.76 18.99
CA GLY A 333 -13.53 17.69 17.87
C GLY A 333 -13.65 16.99 16.53
N ASP A 334 -14.08 17.73 15.54
CA ASP A 334 -14.21 17.21 14.17
C ASP A 334 -12.92 17.43 13.42
N VAL A 335 -12.54 16.43 12.61
CA VAL A 335 -11.38 16.51 11.74
C VAL A 335 -11.80 16.52 10.27
N ARG A 336 -11.30 17.50 9.50
CA ARG A 336 -11.35 17.49 8.05
C ARG A 336 -10.03 17.01 7.49
N ARG A 337 -10.02 15.78 6.96
CA ARG A 337 -8.82 15.17 6.38
C ARG A 337 -8.81 15.33 4.87
N THR A 338 -7.69 15.79 4.33
CA THR A 338 -7.44 15.83 2.88
C THR A 338 -6.15 15.06 2.60
N THR A 339 -6.18 14.17 1.63
CA THR A 339 -4.98 13.42 1.23
C THR A 339 -4.79 13.46 -0.27
N ALA A 340 -3.53 13.34 -0.69
CA ALA A 340 -3.16 13.07 -2.07
C ALA A 340 -1.99 12.11 -2.11
N SER A 341 -1.97 11.20 -3.09
CA SER A 341 -0.84 10.30 -3.28
C SER A 341 -0.61 9.95 -4.74
N ILE A 342 0.64 9.62 -5.03
CA ILE A 342 1.09 9.06 -6.30
C ILE A 342 1.88 7.81 -5.97
N SER A 343 1.48 6.67 -6.54
CA SER A 343 2.16 5.39 -6.40
C SER A 343 2.63 4.90 -7.77
N TYR A 344 3.82 4.36 -7.81
CA TYR A 344 4.48 3.83 -8.97
C TYR A 344 4.99 2.42 -8.69
N ASN A 345 4.81 1.50 -9.63
CA ASN A 345 5.46 0.20 -9.63
C ASN A 345 5.91 -0.17 -11.03
N LYS A 346 7.14 -0.63 -11.18
CA LYS A 346 7.69 -1.11 -12.44
C LYS A 346 8.35 -2.46 -12.24
N PRO A 347 7.79 -3.54 -12.81
CA PRO A 347 8.47 -4.81 -12.92
C PRO A 347 9.69 -4.70 -13.84
N PHE A 348 10.71 -5.47 -13.55
CA PHE A 348 11.86 -5.70 -14.41
C PHE A 348 12.35 -7.14 -14.23
N GLU A 349 13.25 -7.58 -15.07
CA GLU A 349 13.85 -8.90 -14.95
C GLU A 349 14.37 -9.13 -13.53
N ARG A 350 13.87 -10.17 -12.86
CA ARG A 350 14.25 -10.59 -11.50
C ARG A 350 13.96 -9.58 -10.38
N GLY A 351 12.93 -8.71 -10.57
CA GLY A 351 12.55 -7.78 -9.53
C GLY A 351 11.44 -6.79 -9.90
N ASN A 352 11.28 -5.80 -9.03
CA ASN A 352 10.42 -4.65 -9.26
C ASN A 352 10.88 -3.45 -8.43
N TRP A 353 10.51 -2.27 -8.87
CA TRP A 353 10.69 -1.02 -8.13
C TRP A 353 9.32 -0.41 -7.85
N ALA A 354 9.02 -0.24 -6.56
CA ALA A 354 7.80 0.42 -6.09
C ALA A 354 8.15 1.68 -5.31
N SER A 355 7.43 2.78 -5.56
CA SER A 355 7.61 4.05 -4.86
C SER A 355 6.27 4.75 -4.66
N SER A 356 6.14 5.50 -3.57
CA SER A 356 4.96 6.34 -3.30
C SER A 356 5.39 7.68 -2.73
N LEU A 357 4.67 8.73 -3.16
CA LEU A 357 4.67 10.04 -2.54
C LEU A 357 3.28 10.28 -1.98
N ILE A 358 3.20 10.62 -0.70
CA ILE A 358 1.93 10.76 0.01
C ILE A 358 1.95 12.06 0.81
N TRP A 359 0.87 12.81 0.72
CA TRP A 359 0.57 13.95 1.56
C TRP A 359 -0.77 13.74 2.24
N GLY A 360 -0.82 14.06 3.52
CA GLY A 360 -2.06 14.13 4.29
C GLY A 360 -2.10 15.40 5.12
N ARG A 361 -3.30 15.96 5.29
CA ARG A 361 -3.55 17.13 6.13
C ARG A 361 -4.82 16.92 6.92
N ASN A 362 -4.70 17.10 8.24
CA ASN A 362 -5.83 17.31 9.13
C ASN A 362 -6.01 18.80 9.42
N HIS A 363 -7.25 19.25 9.32
CA HIS A 363 -7.73 20.51 9.85
C HIS A 363 -8.60 20.16 11.05
N GLU A 364 -8.12 20.46 12.24
CA GLU A 364 -8.66 20.03 13.54
C GLU A 364 -9.06 21.23 14.37
N SER A 365 -10.08 21.08 15.19
CA SER A 365 -10.49 22.11 16.16
C SER A 365 -10.59 21.45 17.53
N HIS A 366 -9.71 21.84 18.46
CA HIS A 366 -9.68 21.36 19.83
C HIS A 366 -9.68 22.57 20.77
N ASP A 367 -10.54 22.58 21.79
CA ASP A 367 -10.66 23.64 22.82
C ASP A 367 -10.75 25.08 22.27
N GLY A 368 -11.32 25.22 21.05
CA GLY A 368 -11.43 26.52 20.37
C GLY A 368 -10.20 26.93 19.57
N GLU A 369 -9.12 26.15 19.59
CA GLU A 369 -7.94 26.35 18.76
C GLU A 369 -8.04 25.54 17.45
N ILE A 370 -7.47 26.07 16.37
CA ILE A 370 -7.47 25.44 15.05
C ILE A 370 -6.05 25.01 14.70
N PHE A 371 -5.89 23.71 14.41
CA PHE A 371 -4.63 23.12 13.98
C PHE A 371 -4.70 22.71 12.51
N ASN A 372 -3.59 22.88 11.79
CA ASN A 372 -3.42 22.41 10.42
C ASN A 372 -2.17 21.54 10.38
N LEU A 373 -2.33 20.26 10.64
CA LEU A 373 -1.24 19.31 10.71
C LEU A 373 -1.02 18.65 9.34
N ASN A 374 0.23 18.65 8.88
CA ASN A 374 0.60 18.04 7.60
C ASN A 374 1.56 16.87 7.82
N GLY A 375 1.40 15.84 7.02
CA GLY A 375 2.30 14.71 6.93
C GLY A 375 2.70 14.45 5.48
N TYR A 376 4.00 14.30 5.25
CA TYR A 376 4.59 14.00 3.95
C TYR A 376 5.40 12.72 4.07
N VAL A 377 5.20 11.79 3.15
CA VAL A 377 5.93 10.52 3.04
C VAL A 377 6.44 10.35 1.64
N ALA A 378 7.72 10.04 1.52
CA ALA A 378 8.31 9.46 0.32
C ALA A 378 8.86 8.09 0.70
N GLU A 379 8.34 7.03 0.10
CA GLU A 379 8.79 5.67 0.37
C GLU A 379 9.08 4.90 -0.91
N SER A 380 10.04 4.00 -0.83
CA SER A 380 10.47 3.21 -1.97
C SER A 380 10.99 1.85 -1.52
N THR A 381 10.66 0.82 -2.28
CA THR A 381 11.20 -0.54 -2.16
C THR A 381 11.65 -1.03 -3.52
N VAL A 382 12.87 -1.53 -3.59
CA VAL A 382 13.44 -2.20 -4.78
C VAL A 382 13.71 -3.65 -4.43
N LYS A 383 13.02 -4.56 -5.11
CA LYS A 383 13.35 -5.99 -5.12
C LYS A 383 14.29 -6.26 -6.28
N PHE A 384 15.38 -7.00 -6.08
CA PHE A 384 16.34 -7.34 -7.14
C PHE A 384 16.97 -8.73 -6.92
N LEU A 385 17.42 -9.33 -8.01
CA LEU A 385 17.96 -10.69 -8.02
C LEU A 385 17.04 -11.70 -7.30
N ASP A 386 15.72 -11.54 -7.49
CA ASP A 386 14.62 -12.37 -6.97
C ASP A 386 14.44 -12.39 -5.45
N ARG A 387 15.46 -12.06 -4.68
CA ARG A 387 15.51 -12.34 -3.23
C ARG A 387 15.92 -11.16 -2.36
N ASN A 388 16.49 -10.11 -2.92
CA ASN A 388 17.02 -9.00 -2.14
C ASN A 388 16.10 -7.81 -2.22
N TYR A 389 16.00 -7.07 -1.11
CA TYR A 389 15.18 -5.87 -0.99
C TYR A 389 16.02 -4.76 -0.37
N LEU A 390 15.95 -3.58 -0.96
CA LEU A 390 16.38 -2.33 -0.35
C LEU A 390 15.17 -1.42 -0.24
N TYR A 391 15.03 -0.76 0.89
CA TYR A 391 13.90 0.15 1.09
C TYR A 391 14.29 1.40 1.86
N THR A 392 13.49 2.43 1.67
CA THR A 392 13.61 3.69 2.40
C THR A 392 12.25 4.30 2.64
N ARG A 393 12.11 5.04 3.74
CA ARG A 393 10.98 5.94 4.01
C ARG A 393 11.52 7.25 4.58
N LEU A 394 11.16 8.35 3.93
CA LEU A 394 11.48 9.71 4.34
C LEU A 394 10.17 10.40 4.73
N GLU A 395 10.10 10.90 5.96
CA GLU A 395 8.89 11.48 6.53
C GLU A 395 9.16 12.87 7.08
N LEU A 396 8.18 13.77 6.89
CA LEU A 396 8.08 15.04 7.59
C LEU A 396 6.64 15.15 8.09
N VAL A 397 6.46 15.33 9.40
CA VAL A 397 5.13 15.33 10.02
C VAL A 397 5.01 16.39 11.09
N ASP A 398 3.88 17.08 11.12
CA ASP A 398 3.52 17.98 12.23
C ASP A 398 2.86 17.16 13.33
N LYS A 399 3.32 17.33 14.59
CA LYS A 399 2.84 16.65 15.78
C LYS A 399 2.55 17.65 16.87
N ASN A 400 1.35 17.61 17.43
CA ASN A 400 0.89 18.50 18.52
C ASN A 400 0.62 17.77 19.85
N GLN A 401 0.84 16.45 19.90
CA GLN A 401 0.57 15.58 21.05
C GLN A 401 1.84 14.89 21.60
N LEU A 402 3.03 15.47 21.40
CA LEU A 402 4.31 14.82 21.79
C LEU A 402 4.65 14.94 23.27
N LEU A 403 4.05 15.88 23.97
CA LEU A 403 4.46 16.28 25.32
C LEU A 403 3.34 16.01 26.33
N ARG A 404 3.72 15.33 27.43
CA ARG A 404 2.91 15.29 28.66
C ARG A 404 3.08 16.58 29.45
N ASP A 405 2.26 16.78 30.48
CA ASP A 405 2.33 17.96 31.35
C ASP A 405 3.72 18.14 31.98
N ASP A 406 4.32 17.07 32.48
CA ASP A 406 5.67 17.08 33.06
C ASP A 406 6.75 17.45 32.03
N ASP A 407 6.57 17.03 30.79
CA ASP A 407 7.48 17.41 29.72
C ASP A 407 7.39 18.90 29.40
N ARG A 408 6.16 19.44 29.32
CA ARG A 408 5.93 20.87 29.09
C ARG A 408 6.54 21.72 30.22
N LEU A 409 6.35 21.31 31.47
CA LEU A 409 6.99 21.96 32.62
C LEU A 409 8.52 21.94 32.50
N THR A 410 9.10 20.81 32.17
CA THR A 410 10.56 20.64 31.98
C THR A 410 11.10 21.54 30.87
N LEU A 411 10.34 21.76 29.81
CA LEU A 411 10.72 22.58 28.65
C LEU A 411 10.33 24.05 28.80
N GLY A 412 9.58 24.43 29.85
CA GLY A 412 9.05 25.77 30.04
C GLY A 412 8.00 26.18 28.99
N ILE A 413 7.24 25.22 28.46
CA ILE A 413 6.21 25.42 27.40
C ILE A 413 4.86 25.57 28.10
N THR A 414 4.18 26.67 27.82
CA THR A 414 2.85 27.01 28.42
C THR A 414 1.69 26.61 27.48
N GLU A 415 1.94 26.43 26.18
CA GLU A 415 0.94 25.96 25.23
C GLU A 415 0.49 24.53 25.57
N HIS A 416 -0.81 24.26 25.46
CA HIS A 416 -1.38 22.93 25.73
C HIS A 416 -1.05 21.95 24.60
N HIS A 417 -1.09 22.38 23.34
CA HIS A 417 -0.86 21.57 22.15
C HIS A 417 0.26 22.16 21.26
N PRO A 418 1.52 22.26 21.75
CA PRO A 418 2.61 22.83 20.97
C PRO A 418 2.90 21.96 19.76
N SER A 419 2.89 22.54 18.55
CA SER A 419 3.10 21.80 17.31
C SER A 419 4.59 21.79 16.93
N PHE A 420 5.10 20.60 16.62
CA PHE A 420 6.49 20.38 16.20
C PHE A 420 6.55 19.65 14.87
N ARG A 421 7.45 20.08 13.99
CA ARG A 421 7.77 19.34 12.78
C ARG A 421 8.88 18.33 13.07
N ILE A 422 8.57 17.05 12.82
CA ILE A 422 9.45 15.91 13.04
C ILE A 422 9.81 15.31 11.68
N GLY A 423 11.10 15.04 11.45
CA GLY A 423 11.56 14.23 10.34
C GLY A 423 11.98 12.84 10.81
N ALA A 424 11.63 11.80 10.05
CA ALA A 424 12.12 10.43 10.24
C ALA A 424 12.65 9.89 8.91
N TYR A 425 13.85 9.33 8.94
CA TYR A 425 14.58 8.88 7.73
C TYR A 425 15.02 7.44 7.94
N THR A 426 14.24 6.51 7.39
CA THR A 426 14.46 5.06 7.51
C THR A 426 15.15 4.50 6.28
N PHE A 427 16.17 3.69 6.49
CA PHE A 427 16.88 2.94 5.46
C PHE A 427 17.00 1.50 5.91
N GLY A 428 16.64 0.55 5.07
CA GLY A 428 16.65 -0.85 5.41
C GLY A 428 16.89 -1.76 4.23
N GLY A 429 17.08 -3.03 4.56
CA GLY A 429 17.21 -4.11 3.60
C GLY A 429 16.70 -5.42 4.15
N ALA A 430 16.26 -6.29 3.26
CA ALA A 430 15.84 -7.64 3.59
C ALA A 430 16.30 -8.63 2.51
N ARG A 431 16.38 -9.90 2.87
CA ARG A 431 16.72 -10.98 1.95
C ARG A 431 15.89 -12.22 2.23
N ASP A 432 15.22 -12.70 1.19
CA ASP A 432 14.58 -14.02 1.22
C ASP A 432 15.65 -15.11 1.32
N ILE A 433 15.71 -15.75 2.47
CA ILE A 433 16.68 -16.83 2.75
C ILE A 433 16.13 -18.21 2.39
N TRP A 434 14.81 -18.33 2.35
CA TRP A 434 14.12 -19.55 1.98
C TRP A 434 12.80 -19.22 1.24
N ASN A 435 12.61 -19.87 0.09
CA ASN A 435 11.43 -19.71 -0.74
C ASN A 435 10.94 -21.08 -1.21
N THR A 436 9.65 -21.32 -1.01
CA THR A 436 8.92 -22.42 -1.63
C THR A 436 7.95 -21.88 -2.68
N THR A 437 7.15 -22.74 -3.27
CA THR A 437 6.02 -22.33 -4.13
C THR A 437 4.95 -21.55 -3.35
N ALA A 438 4.80 -21.82 -2.04
CA ALA A 438 3.73 -21.25 -1.23
C ALA A 438 4.21 -20.12 -0.30
N THR A 439 5.40 -20.19 0.25
CA THR A 439 5.85 -19.31 1.36
C THR A 439 7.28 -18.85 1.15
N SER A 440 7.52 -17.58 1.49
CA SER A 440 8.86 -16.98 1.56
C SER A 440 9.19 -16.58 3.00
N LEU A 441 10.44 -16.86 3.40
CA LEU A 441 11.03 -16.46 4.67
C LEU A 441 12.19 -15.51 4.40
N ALA A 442 12.19 -14.34 5.01
CA ALA A 442 13.24 -13.33 4.89
C ALA A 442 13.83 -12.94 6.25
N ILE A 443 15.06 -12.47 6.23
CA ILE A 443 15.69 -11.72 7.33
C ILE A 443 15.88 -10.29 6.84
N GLY A 444 15.60 -9.32 7.70
CA GLY A 444 15.75 -7.90 7.39
C GLY A 444 16.19 -7.07 8.58
N SER A 445 16.62 -5.86 8.26
CA SER A 445 16.95 -4.84 9.25
C SER A 445 16.79 -3.44 8.68
N ASP A 446 16.56 -2.48 9.56
CA ASP A 446 16.53 -1.06 9.23
C ASP A 446 17.16 -0.19 10.33
N VAL A 447 17.46 1.04 9.96
CA VAL A 447 17.88 2.11 10.85
C VAL A 447 17.09 3.36 10.52
N THR A 448 16.64 4.07 11.56
CA THR A 448 15.92 5.34 11.44
C THR A 448 16.67 6.46 12.17
N PHE A 449 16.90 7.55 11.46
CA PHE A 449 17.44 8.80 11.97
C PHE A 449 16.32 9.83 12.08
N TYR A 450 16.42 10.75 13.03
CA TYR A 450 15.37 11.74 13.24
C TYR A 450 15.92 13.16 13.19
N SER A 451 15.11 14.09 12.68
CA SER A 451 15.30 15.53 12.84
C SER A 451 14.13 16.11 13.63
N LYS A 452 14.44 17.02 14.56
CA LYS A 452 13.46 17.64 15.45
C LYS A 452 13.95 19.00 15.93
N PRO A 453 13.08 19.91 16.40
CA PRO A 453 13.50 21.14 17.08
C PRO A 453 14.38 20.86 18.29
N SER A 454 15.39 21.70 18.49
CA SER A 454 16.39 21.55 19.58
C SER A 454 15.76 21.64 20.98
N ILE A 455 14.64 22.34 21.13
CA ILE A 455 13.89 22.43 22.38
C ILE A 455 13.48 21.03 22.90
N LEU A 456 13.30 20.06 22.04
CA LEU A 456 12.97 18.67 22.41
C LEU A 456 14.19 17.84 22.87
N ASN A 457 15.41 18.40 22.84
CA ASN A 457 16.62 17.65 23.22
C ASN A 457 16.61 17.11 24.67
N PRO A 458 16.09 17.82 25.68
CA PRO A 458 16.01 17.28 27.05
C PRO A 458 15.17 15.99 27.13
N ILE A 459 14.13 15.87 26.30
CA ILE A 459 13.16 14.77 26.32
C ILE A 459 13.61 13.61 25.43
N TYR A 460 14.11 13.90 24.21
CA TYR A 460 14.39 12.88 23.18
C TYR A 460 15.89 12.64 22.94
N GLY A 461 16.77 13.44 23.58
CA GLY A 461 18.20 13.46 23.25
C GLY A 461 18.50 14.26 21.99
N THR A 462 19.77 14.54 21.73
CA THR A 462 20.18 15.39 20.61
C THR A 462 19.98 14.70 19.27
N ASN A 463 20.40 13.45 19.16
CA ASN A 463 20.37 12.69 17.91
C ASN A 463 19.89 11.24 18.20
N PRO A 464 18.60 11.01 18.47
CA PRO A 464 18.10 9.65 18.67
C PRO A 464 18.24 8.85 17.37
N VAL A 465 18.56 7.56 17.50
CA VAL A 465 18.67 6.63 16.39
C VAL A 465 17.97 5.32 16.78
N SER A 466 17.07 4.87 15.95
CA SER A 466 16.34 3.61 16.14
C SER A 466 16.79 2.56 15.13
N TRP A 467 16.61 1.29 15.47
CA TRP A 467 16.86 0.20 14.52
C TRP A 467 15.97 -1.01 14.82
N LYS A 468 15.73 -1.81 13.78
CA LYS A 468 15.03 -3.09 13.87
C LYS A 468 15.84 -4.19 13.20
N VAL A 469 15.70 -5.41 13.74
CA VAL A 469 16.12 -6.65 13.09
C VAL A 469 14.93 -7.60 13.16
N PHE A 470 14.58 -8.19 12.03
CA PHE A 470 13.35 -8.97 11.94
C PHE A 470 13.46 -10.18 11.01
N VAL A 471 12.55 -11.10 11.22
CA VAL A 471 12.22 -12.19 10.30
C VAL A 471 10.83 -11.92 9.75
N ARG A 472 10.63 -12.13 8.45
CA ARG A 472 9.35 -11.97 7.77
C ARG A 472 8.95 -13.27 7.07
N ILE A 473 7.68 -13.66 7.24
CA ILE A 473 7.04 -14.78 6.54
C ILE A 473 5.81 -14.26 5.80
N ARG A 474 5.73 -14.54 4.51
CA ARG A 474 4.57 -14.20 3.66
C ARG A 474 4.40 -15.20 2.52
N PRO A 475 3.28 -15.19 1.76
CA PRO A 475 3.17 -15.98 0.55
C PRO A 475 4.29 -15.64 -0.44
N SER A 476 4.75 -16.62 -1.18
CA SER A 476 5.67 -16.38 -2.31
C SER A 476 4.94 -15.63 -3.42
N GLN A 477 5.67 -14.78 -4.14
CA GLN A 477 5.15 -14.18 -5.35
C GLN A 477 4.93 -15.30 -6.39
N MET A 478 3.73 -15.33 -6.97
CA MET A 478 3.41 -16.30 -8.02
C MET A 478 4.07 -15.90 -9.33
N THR A 479 4.59 -16.92 -10.04
CA THR A 479 5.04 -16.84 -11.42
C THR A 479 4.49 -18.06 -12.15
N MET A 480 4.13 -17.91 -13.44
CA MET A 480 3.56 -18.99 -14.25
C MET A 480 4.42 -20.25 -14.28
N SER A 481 5.74 -20.12 -14.27
CA SER A 481 6.66 -21.27 -14.24
C SER A 481 6.49 -22.15 -13.00
N ARG A 482 5.86 -21.65 -11.93
CA ARG A 482 5.58 -22.40 -10.69
C ARG A 482 4.22 -23.10 -10.69
N MET A 483 3.29 -22.71 -11.57
CA MET A 483 1.96 -23.35 -11.65
C MET A 483 2.03 -24.75 -12.30
N HIS A 484 3.00 -25.01 -13.15
CA HIS A 484 3.14 -26.28 -13.87
C HIS A 484 3.84 -27.39 -13.08
N GLY A 485 4.32 -27.12 -11.87
CA GLY A 485 5.05 -28.07 -11.02
C GLY A 485 4.24 -28.83 -9.97
N THR A 486 2.92 -28.66 -9.93
CA THR A 486 2.01 -29.30 -8.94
C THR A 486 1.01 -30.23 -9.64
N HIS A 487 1.50 -31.27 -10.28
CA HIS A 487 0.71 -32.44 -10.68
C HIS A 487 1.16 -33.64 -9.89
#